data_680ed53a1387d1d9effdd23bda24d03d
#
_entry.id   680ed53a1387d1d9effdd23bda24d03d
#
_cell.length_a   1.000
_cell.length_b   1.000
_cell.length_c   1.000
_cell.angle_alpha   90.00
_cell.angle_beta   90.00
_cell.angle_gamma   90.00
#
_symmetry.space_group_name_H-M   'P 1'
#
loop_
_entity.id
_entity.type
_entity.pdbx_description
1 polymer ?
#
loop_
_entity_poly.entity_id
_entity_poly.type
_entity_poly.pdbx_seq_one_letter_code
_entity_poly.pdbx_strand_id
1 'polypeptide(L)'
;MFKKKDKIEQQAEQTEKVQKQPKKQKPKKLRVYTANSRKPAVIALWLLFTCGLGFAIYKDFTAIDMHTVHEKEIIDRRVEDTNGVEAFVTNFVKTYYSWGNNKDSVAQRTDALTVYLTEDLQRMTNESVKSDVAVSSSVQNVQIWSVEQIGGSENDFEVVFTVTQTISDSTKKDSISGSYETAVHKDSSGDMVITQTPTITAKPGKSDYAPERVEPNGTVSSDDTKDITDFLNTFFALYPTATEKELTYYVSGDSMPPIKCADYTFTQLKNTVLRKDGESVKATVSVEYADAATQMTQISQFELTLKKVDGNWKIVG
;
A
#
# COMPACT_ATOMS: atom_id res chain seq x y z
N MET A 1 -44.23 43.40 9.70
CA MET A 1 -45.47 44.27 9.60
C MET A 1 -46.51 43.42 8.89
N PHE A 2 -47.51 43.01 9.66
CA PHE A 2 -48.96 42.98 9.40
C PHE A 2 -49.46 42.18 8.21
N LYS A 3 -50.36 41.26 8.24
CA LYS A 3 -51.48 40.80 9.10
C LYS A 3 -52.32 39.95 8.16
N LYS A 4 -52.68 38.67 8.52
CA LYS A 4 -53.95 38.30 9.14
C LYS A 4 -55.18 38.67 8.27
N LYS A 5 -56.16 37.85 8.01
CA LYS A 5 -57.08 37.06 8.82
C LYS A 5 -58.05 36.34 7.88
N ASP A 6 -58.40 35.17 8.21
CA ASP A 6 -59.60 34.66 8.91
C ASP A 6 -60.78 34.46 7.97
N LYS A 7 -61.28 33.26 7.89
CA LYS A 7 -62.22 32.52 8.75
C LYS A 7 -63.69 32.69 8.40
N ILE A 8 -64.39 31.61 8.42
CA ILE A 8 -65.68 31.31 9.04
C ILE A 8 -66.91 31.35 8.06
N GLU A 9 -67.44 30.21 7.94
CA GLU A 9 -68.63 29.56 8.55
C GLU A 9 -69.92 29.77 7.73
N GLN A 10 -70.58 28.78 7.57
CA GLN A 10 -71.65 27.98 8.18
C GLN A 10 -72.90 27.95 7.34
N GLN A 11 -73.37 26.82 7.10
CA GLN A 11 -74.54 26.13 7.65
C GLN A 11 -75.87 26.47 7.10
N ALA A 12 -76.57 25.42 6.74
CA ALA A 12 -77.96 25.05 6.95
C ALA A 12 -78.96 25.74 6.05
N GLU A 13 -79.91 25.12 5.50
CA GLU A 13 -81.00 24.40 6.10
C GLU A 13 -81.84 23.67 5.04
N GLN A 14 -82.24 22.53 5.41
CA GLN A 14 -83.39 21.72 5.17
C GLN A 14 -84.63 22.39 4.46
N THR A 15 -85.21 21.56 3.68
CA THR A 15 -86.62 21.06 3.61
C THR A 15 -87.09 21.09 2.17
N GLU A 16 -87.81 20.25 1.59
CA GLU A 16 -88.86 19.28 1.95
C GLU A 16 -89.20 18.36 0.75
N LYS A 17 -89.57 17.18 1.06
CA LYS A 17 -90.26 16.16 0.32
C LYS A 17 -91.08 16.49 -0.89
N VAL A 18 -90.94 15.75 -1.97
CA VAL A 18 -92.09 15.17 -2.72
C VAL A 18 -91.75 13.77 -3.26
N GLN A 19 -92.52 12.78 -2.89
CA GLN A 19 -92.56 11.43 -3.34
C GLN A 19 -92.89 11.34 -4.86
N LYS A 20 -92.20 10.55 -5.65
CA LYS A 20 -92.73 9.90 -6.87
C LYS A 20 -92.13 8.46 -7.02
N GLN A 21 -93.08 7.60 -7.36
CA GLN A 21 -93.11 6.15 -7.42
C GLN A 21 -91.94 5.48 -8.29
N PRO A 22 -91.73 4.20 -8.12
CA PRO A 22 -90.55 3.50 -8.62
C PRO A 22 -90.66 3.13 -10.10
N LYS A 23 -89.66 3.45 -10.90
CA LYS A 23 -89.47 2.93 -12.25
C LYS A 23 -88.67 1.64 -12.20
N LYS A 24 -89.26 0.62 -12.87
CA LYS A 24 -88.74 -0.76 -13.07
C LYS A 24 -87.23 -0.77 -13.40
N GLN A 25 -86.46 -1.48 -12.63
CA GLN A 25 -85.07 -1.77 -12.91
C GLN A 25 -84.94 -2.74 -14.12
N LYS A 26 -84.19 -2.32 -15.12
CA LYS A 26 -83.74 -3.25 -16.18
C LYS A 26 -82.58 -4.12 -15.67
N PRO A 27 -82.50 -5.39 -16.02
CA PRO A 27 -81.43 -6.28 -15.48
C PRO A 27 -80.06 -5.84 -15.99
N LYS A 28 -79.11 -5.69 -15.09
CA LYS A 28 -77.69 -5.43 -15.40
C LYS A 28 -77.14 -6.68 -16.09
N LYS A 29 -76.73 -6.53 -17.35
CA LYS A 29 -75.93 -7.57 -18.05
C LYS A 29 -74.64 -7.73 -17.33
N LEU A 30 -74.34 -8.88 -16.70
CA LEU A 30 -73.05 -9.29 -16.23
C LEU A 30 -72.09 -9.35 -17.41
N ARG A 31 -71.08 -8.52 -17.42
CA ARG A 31 -69.97 -8.66 -18.37
C ARG A 31 -69.16 -9.86 -17.94
N VAL A 32 -69.27 -10.94 -18.67
CA VAL A 32 -68.38 -12.07 -18.56
C VAL A 32 -67.00 -11.66 -19.14
N TYR A 33 -66.01 -11.50 -18.27
CA TYR A 33 -64.65 -11.30 -18.71
C TYR A 33 -64.12 -12.60 -19.30
N THR A 34 -64.03 -12.65 -20.63
CA THR A 34 -63.41 -13.78 -21.32
C THR A 34 -61.92 -13.85 -20.98
N ALA A 35 -61.44 -15.06 -20.66
CA ALA A 35 -60.05 -15.33 -20.21
C ALA A 35 -58.94 -14.96 -21.22
N ASN A 36 -59.33 -14.32 -22.36
CA ASN A 36 -58.40 -14.00 -23.44
C ASN A 36 -57.70 -12.63 -23.26
N SER A 37 -58.03 -11.84 -22.22
CA SER A 37 -57.39 -10.54 -21.95
C SER A 37 -56.08 -10.67 -21.17
N ARG A 38 -55.70 -11.86 -20.67
CA ARG A 38 -54.45 -12.08 -19.95
C ARG A 38 -53.23 -12.23 -20.84
N LYS A 39 -53.41 -12.61 -22.11
CA LYS A 39 -52.30 -12.83 -23.06
C LYS A 39 -51.48 -11.56 -23.32
N PRO A 40 -52.05 -10.36 -23.59
CA PRO A 40 -51.24 -9.15 -23.78
C PRO A 40 -50.52 -8.72 -22.50
N ALA A 41 -51.11 -8.91 -21.31
CA ALA A 41 -50.46 -8.57 -20.04
C ALA A 41 -49.27 -9.50 -19.75
N VAL A 42 -49.38 -10.78 -20.06
CA VAL A 42 -48.27 -11.73 -19.94
C VAL A 42 -47.13 -11.43 -20.91
N ILE A 43 -47.46 -11.05 -22.15
CA ILE A 43 -46.46 -10.62 -23.15
C ILE A 43 -45.75 -9.35 -22.72
N ALA A 44 -46.45 -8.36 -22.17
CA ALA A 44 -45.87 -7.13 -21.62
C ALA A 44 -44.95 -7.42 -20.43
N LEU A 45 -45.31 -8.37 -19.57
CA LEU A 45 -44.48 -8.79 -18.44
C LEU A 45 -43.17 -9.47 -18.90
N TRP A 46 -43.25 -10.34 -19.90
CA TRP A 46 -42.08 -10.98 -20.48
C TRP A 46 -41.15 -9.96 -21.20
N LEU A 47 -41.71 -8.96 -21.90
CA LEU A 47 -40.93 -7.88 -22.49
C LEU A 47 -40.20 -7.04 -21.43
N LEU A 48 -40.87 -6.70 -20.36
CA LEU A 48 -40.24 -5.99 -19.21
C LEU A 48 -39.09 -6.82 -18.58
N PHE A 49 -39.32 -8.12 -18.42
CA PHE A 49 -38.31 -9.01 -17.85
C PHE A 49 -37.10 -9.16 -18.78
N THR A 50 -37.29 -9.34 -20.09
CA THR A 50 -36.19 -9.43 -21.05
C THR A 50 -35.43 -8.11 -21.21
N CYS A 51 -36.13 -6.96 -21.18
CA CYS A 51 -35.45 -5.64 -21.14
C CYS A 51 -34.66 -5.43 -19.84
N GLY A 52 -35.18 -5.86 -18.69
CA GLY A 52 -34.49 -5.78 -17.39
C GLY A 52 -33.22 -6.66 -17.37
N LEU A 53 -33.32 -7.88 -17.91
CA LEU A 53 -32.18 -8.79 -18.04
C LEU A 53 -31.10 -8.23 -18.98
N GLY A 54 -31.52 -7.69 -20.14
CA GLY A 54 -30.60 -7.04 -21.09
C GLY A 54 -29.89 -5.83 -20.49
N PHE A 55 -30.63 -5.03 -19.68
CA PHE A 55 -30.03 -3.89 -18.98
C PHE A 55 -29.07 -4.32 -17.88
N ALA A 56 -29.36 -5.39 -17.14
CA ALA A 56 -28.48 -5.93 -16.12
C ALA A 56 -27.16 -6.44 -16.72
N ILE A 57 -27.24 -7.19 -17.84
CA ILE A 57 -26.07 -7.68 -18.56
C ILE A 57 -25.26 -6.50 -19.14
N TYR A 58 -25.92 -5.51 -19.73
CA TYR A 58 -25.25 -4.29 -20.23
C TYR A 58 -24.53 -3.54 -19.11
N LYS A 59 -25.16 -3.43 -17.94
CA LYS A 59 -24.58 -2.74 -16.79
C LYS A 59 -23.38 -3.50 -16.22
N ASP A 60 -23.42 -4.84 -16.19
CA ASP A 60 -22.27 -5.67 -15.76
C ASP A 60 -21.08 -5.51 -16.71
N PHE A 61 -21.30 -5.52 -18.02
CA PHE A 61 -20.24 -5.30 -19.00
C PHE A 61 -19.63 -3.90 -18.91
N THR A 62 -20.44 -2.85 -18.72
CA THR A 62 -19.94 -1.48 -18.56
C THR A 62 -19.30 -1.23 -17.21
N ALA A 63 -19.71 -1.94 -16.14
CA ALA A 63 -19.09 -1.86 -14.83
C ALA A 63 -17.70 -2.53 -14.80
N ILE A 64 -17.53 -3.63 -15.54
CA ILE A 64 -16.23 -4.32 -15.66
C ILE A 64 -15.22 -3.41 -16.38
N ASP A 65 -15.62 -2.72 -17.44
CA ASP A 65 -14.72 -1.80 -18.16
C ASP A 65 -14.30 -0.59 -17.32
N MET A 66 -15.20 -0.04 -16.49
CA MET A 66 -14.86 1.09 -15.61
C MET A 66 -13.93 0.67 -14.45
N HIS A 67 -14.06 -0.57 -13.96
CA HIS A 67 -13.15 -1.05 -12.90
C HIS A 67 -11.74 -1.33 -13.44
N THR A 68 -11.64 -1.87 -14.65
CA THR A 68 -10.35 -2.18 -15.28
C THR A 68 -9.59 -0.90 -15.69
N VAL A 69 -10.30 0.14 -16.15
CA VAL A 69 -9.70 1.44 -16.51
C VAL A 69 -9.20 2.18 -15.27
N HIS A 70 -9.96 2.13 -14.15
CA HIS A 70 -9.53 2.79 -12.90
C HIS A 70 -8.33 2.08 -12.25
N GLU A 71 -8.30 0.76 -12.29
CA GLU A 71 -7.17 0.00 -11.74
C GLU A 71 -5.91 0.18 -12.61
N LYS A 72 -6.07 0.28 -13.93
CA LYS A 72 -4.97 0.53 -14.87
C LYS A 72 -4.40 1.96 -14.72
N GLU A 73 -5.26 2.96 -14.51
CA GLU A 73 -4.83 4.35 -14.30
C GLU A 73 -4.10 4.54 -12.95
N ILE A 74 -4.53 3.82 -11.90
CA ILE A 74 -3.85 3.84 -10.59
C ILE A 74 -2.52 3.06 -10.64
N ILE A 75 -2.44 1.97 -11.42
CA ILE A 75 -1.21 1.18 -11.59
C ILE A 75 -0.20 1.95 -12.43
N ASP A 76 -0.61 2.58 -13.52
CA ASP A 76 0.29 3.40 -14.37
C ASP A 76 0.85 4.62 -13.60
N ARG A 77 0.10 5.20 -12.67
CA ARG A 77 0.61 6.27 -11.80
C ARG A 77 1.55 5.81 -10.68
N ARG A 78 1.55 4.50 -10.34
CA ARG A 78 2.42 3.94 -9.28
C ARG A 78 3.78 3.46 -9.73
N VAL A 79 4.01 3.36 -11.03
CA VAL A 79 5.28 2.89 -11.59
C VAL A 79 5.94 4.03 -12.36
N GLU A 80 5.98 5.22 -11.78
CA GLU A 80 6.94 6.21 -12.24
C GLU A 80 8.30 5.83 -11.67
N ASP A 81 9.25 5.56 -12.54
CA ASP A 81 10.62 5.24 -12.15
C ASP A 81 11.31 6.48 -11.58
N THR A 82 11.29 6.60 -10.25
CA THR A 82 11.96 7.66 -9.49
C THR A 82 13.45 7.41 -9.31
N ASN A 83 13.98 6.25 -9.72
CA ASN A 83 15.38 5.88 -9.50
C ASN A 83 16.35 6.91 -10.13
N GLY A 84 15.99 7.47 -11.29
CA GLY A 84 16.77 8.51 -11.94
C GLY A 84 16.85 9.78 -11.09
N VAL A 85 15.73 10.21 -10.51
CA VAL A 85 15.64 11.38 -9.63
C VAL A 85 16.43 11.15 -8.35
N GLU A 86 16.29 9.98 -7.73
CA GLU A 86 17.04 9.60 -6.53
C GLU A 86 18.54 9.59 -6.76
N ALA A 87 18.99 9.01 -7.87
CA ALA A 87 20.41 8.96 -8.24
C ALA A 87 20.96 10.37 -8.50
N PHE A 88 20.22 11.22 -9.20
CA PHE A 88 20.57 12.61 -9.49
C PHE A 88 20.71 13.42 -8.20
N VAL A 89 19.71 13.38 -7.32
CA VAL A 89 19.75 14.09 -6.04
C VAL A 89 20.85 13.54 -5.13
N THR A 90 21.08 12.24 -5.11
CA THR A 90 22.18 11.65 -4.33
C THR A 90 23.53 12.21 -4.76
N ASN A 91 23.79 12.33 -6.07
CA ASN A 91 25.03 12.88 -6.59
C ASN A 91 25.12 14.39 -6.33
N PHE A 92 24.03 15.12 -6.52
CA PHE A 92 23.96 16.54 -6.16
C PHE A 92 24.30 16.75 -4.68
N VAL A 93 23.67 16.02 -3.75
CA VAL A 93 23.88 16.13 -2.30
C VAL A 93 25.33 15.82 -1.93
N LYS A 94 25.94 14.79 -2.53
CA LYS A 94 27.36 14.49 -2.33
C LYS A 94 28.25 15.66 -2.73
N THR A 95 27.96 16.31 -3.86
CA THR A 95 28.71 17.47 -4.31
C THR A 95 28.45 18.70 -3.46
N TYR A 96 27.19 18.95 -3.12
CA TYR A 96 26.75 20.14 -2.38
C TYR A 96 27.32 20.19 -0.96
N TYR A 97 27.38 19.05 -0.28
CA TYR A 97 27.81 18.93 1.11
C TYR A 97 29.26 18.48 1.29
N SER A 98 30.07 18.38 0.24
CA SER A 98 31.49 18.06 0.30
C SER A 98 32.36 19.24 -0.11
N TRP A 99 33.35 19.60 0.69
CA TRP A 99 34.35 20.61 0.39
C TRP A 99 35.62 20.38 1.22
N GLY A 100 36.75 20.85 0.70
CA GLY A 100 38.00 20.91 1.46
C GLY A 100 38.17 22.27 2.16
N ASN A 101 39.18 22.36 3.02
CA ASN A 101 39.52 23.56 3.78
C ASN A 101 40.50 24.49 3.04
N ASN A 102 40.41 24.58 1.73
CA ASN A 102 41.23 25.44 0.91
C ASN A 102 40.43 26.02 -0.26
N LYS A 103 40.93 27.16 -0.80
CA LYS A 103 40.27 27.93 -1.86
C LYS A 103 40.01 27.10 -3.12
N ASP A 104 40.96 26.25 -3.51
CA ASP A 104 40.86 25.49 -4.75
C ASP A 104 39.75 24.42 -4.66
N SER A 105 39.63 23.74 -3.52
CA SER A 105 38.56 22.75 -3.32
C SER A 105 37.17 23.38 -3.23
N VAL A 106 37.06 24.60 -2.67
CA VAL A 106 35.79 25.34 -2.65
C VAL A 106 35.43 25.79 -4.08
N ALA A 107 36.39 26.25 -4.87
CA ALA A 107 36.18 26.59 -6.28
C ALA A 107 35.76 25.38 -7.11
N GLN A 108 36.46 24.24 -6.96
CA GLN A 108 36.09 22.97 -7.62
C GLN A 108 34.67 22.52 -7.26
N ARG A 109 34.25 22.66 -6.00
CA ARG A 109 32.87 22.39 -5.60
C ARG A 109 31.87 23.27 -6.32
N THR A 110 32.14 24.59 -6.40
CA THR A 110 31.30 25.56 -7.08
C THR A 110 31.14 25.21 -8.56
N ASP A 111 32.25 24.90 -9.24
CA ASP A 111 32.25 24.46 -10.63
C ASP A 111 31.47 23.15 -10.84
N ALA A 112 31.67 22.17 -9.94
CA ALA A 112 30.97 20.89 -10.01
C ALA A 112 29.44 21.00 -9.75
N LEU A 113 28.98 22.04 -9.07
CA LEU A 113 27.56 22.30 -8.87
C LEU A 113 26.84 22.87 -10.08
N THR A 114 27.56 23.39 -11.06
CA THR A 114 26.96 24.01 -12.26
C THR A 114 26.12 23.03 -13.08
N VAL A 115 26.46 21.74 -13.05
CA VAL A 115 25.73 20.69 -13.78
C VAL A 115 24.44 20.26 -13.08
N TYR A 116 24.19 20.70 -11.84
CA TYR A 116 23.01 20.36 -11.07
C TYR A 116 22.04 21.52 -10.91
N LEU A 117 22.53 22.76 -10.81
CA LEU A 117 21.77 23.92 -10.36
C LEU A 117 21.33 24.80 -11.52
N THR A 118 20.14 25.39 -11.43
CA THR A 118 19.75 26.51 -12.30
C THR A 118 20.72 27.68 -12.13
N GLU A 119 20.83 28.58 -13.13
CA GLU A 119 21.71 29.76 -13.06
C GLU A 119 21.42 30.66 -11.86
N ASP A 120 20.13 30.78 -11.47
CA ASP A 120 19.72 31.54 -10.28
C ASP A 120 20.26 30.93 -9.01
N LEU A 121 20.12 29.59 -8.87
CA LEU A 121 20.65 28.89 -7.71
C LEU A 121 22.16 28.84 -7.64
N GLN A 122 22.86 28.82 -8.82
CA GLN A 122 24.31 28.96 -8.86
C GLN A 122 24.73 30.28 -8.27
N ARG A 123 24.08 31.40 -8.65
CA ARG A 123 24.36 32.75 -8.11
C ARG A 123 24.09 32.81 -6.60
N MET A 124 22.98 32.21 -6.13
CA MET A 124 22.63 32.21 -4.71
C MET A 124 23.58 31.38 -3.85
N THR A 125 24.13 30.29 -4.39
CA THR A 125 24.95 29.33 -3.61
C THR A 125 26.46 29.56 -3.79
N ASN A 126 26.89 30.49 -4.63
CA ASN A 126 28.31 30.74 -4.94
C ASN A 126 29.16 30.97 -3.68
N GLU A 127 28.64 31.65 -2.67
CA GLU A 127 29.31 31.93 -1.41
C GLU A 127 28.79 31.08 -0.23
N SER A 128 28.07 29.99 -0.51
CA SER A 128 27.53 29.11 0.55
C SER A 128 28.60 28.42 1.40
N VAL A 129 29.81 28.27 0.82
CA VAL A 129 31.02 27.87 1.54
C VAL A 129 32.08 28.97 1.24
N LYS A 130 32.60 29.59 2.31
CA LYS A 130 33.61 30.63 2.20
C LYS A 130 34.96 30.06 1.76
N SER A 131 35.71 30.82 0.95
CA SER A 131 37.03 30.40 0.43
C SER A 131 38.10 30.23 1.51
N ASP A 132 37.89 30.81 2.71
CA ASP A 132 38.74 30.71 3.90
C ASP A 132 38.20 29.80 4.98
N VAL A 133 37.28 28.91 4.62
CA VAL A 133 36.69 27.95 5.56
C VAL A 133 37.78 27.11 6.24
N ALA A 134 37.72 27.03 7.59
CA ALA A 134 38.74 26.33 8.38
C ALA A 134 38.49 24.79 8.45
N VAL A 135 37.28 24.34 8.07
CA VAL A 135 36.86 22.94 8.15
C VAL A 135 36.62 22.35 6.77
N SER A 136 36.92 21.08 6.63
CA SER A 136 36.49 20.28 5.47
C SER A 136 35.24 19.47 5.80
N SER A 137 34.46 19.18 4.78
CA SER A 137 33.31 18.30 4.88
C SER A 137 33.40 17.19 3.85
N SER A 138 33.08 15.96 4.25
CA SER A 138 32.92 14.83 3.35
C SER A 138 31.63 14.07 3.67
N VAL A 139 30.84 13.83 2.65
CA VAL A 139 29.59 13.06 2.78
C VAL A 139 29.91 11.59 2.97
N GLN A 140 29.38 10.99 4.04
CA GLN A 140 29.52 9.58 4.35
C GLN A 140 28.32 8.79 3.83
N ASN A 141 27.12 9.35 3.99
CA ASN A 141 25.89 8.71 3.57
C ASN A 141 24.86 9.74 3.12
N VAL A 142 24.08 9.38 2.10
CA VAL A 142 22.87 10.08 1.68
C VAL A 142 21.74 9.05 1.71
N GLN A 143 20.69 9.36 2.43
CA GLN A 143 19.49 8.54 2.52
C GLN A 143 18.31 9.32 1.98
N ILE A 144 17.75 8.89 0.86
CA ILE A 144 16.50 9.41 0.32
C ILE A 144 15.35 8.77 1.09
N TRP A 145 14.38 9.57 1.53
CA TRP A 145 13.21 9.15 2.28
C TRP A 145 11.95 9.10 1.41
N SER A 146 11.77 10.11 0.57
CA SER A 146 10.66 10.19 -0.36
C SER A 146 11.05 10.95 -1.62
N VAL A 147 10.39 10.60 -2.73
CA VAL A 147 10.37 11.33 -3.99
C VAL A 147 8.90 11.45 -4.37
N GLU A 148 8.36 12.66 -4.32
CA GLU A 148 6.94 12.93 -4.53
C GLU A 148 6.76 13.99 -5.62
N GLN A 149 5.74 13.83 -6.46
CA GLN A 149 5.43 14.84 -7.48
C GLN A 149 4.82 16.10 -6.85
N ILE A 150 5.29 17.26 -7.27
CA ILE A 150 4.81 18.55 -6.76
C ILE A 150 3.52 18.96 -7.49
N GLY A 151 2.44 19.17 -6.74
CA GLY A 151 1.21 19.78 -7.24
C GLY A 151 0.56 19.08 -8.43
N GLY A 152 0.82 17.77 -8.63
CA GLY A 152 0.32 16.99 -9.76
C GLY A 152 1.05 17.25 -11.07
N SER A 153 2.22 17.93 -11.04
CA SER A 153 3.15 18.02 -12.15
C SER A 153 3.83 16.67 -12.39
N GLU A 154 3.90 16.22 -13.63
CA GLU A 154 4.61 14.99 -13.99
C GLU A 154 6.14 15.19 -14.06
N ASN A 155 6.60 16.45 -14.05
CA ASN A 155 7.98 16.84 -14.29
C ASN A 155 8.71 17.37 -13.05
N ASP A 156 7.97 17.77 -12.01
CA ASP A 156 8.54 18.41 -10.83
C ASP A 156 8.41 17.49 -9.61
N PHE A 157 9.52 17.26 -8.93
CA PHE A 157 9.62 16.34 -7.80
C PHE A 157 10.17 17.03 -6.57
N GLU A 158 9.55 16.77 -5.43
CA GLU A 158 10.10 17.06 -4.11
C GLU A 158 10.83 15.82 -3.59
N VAL A 159 12.05 16.01 -3.10
CA VAL A 159 12.88 14.92 -2.58
C VAL A 159 13.30 15.24 -1.16
N VAL A 160 12.87 14.39 -0.21
CA VAL A 160 13.29 14.46 1.20
C VAL A 160 14.46 13.52 1.42
N PHE A 161 15.54 14.04 2.00
CA PHE A 161 16.75 13.26 2.25
C PHE A 161 17.41 13.59 3.58
N THR A 162 18.22 12.67 4.08
CA THR A 162 19.16 12.89 5.18
C THR A 162 20.56 12.74 4.65
N VAL A 163 21.44 13.69 4.97
CA VAL A 163 22.87 13.60 4.69
C VAL A 163 23.64 13.44 6.00
N THR A 164 24.57 12.49 6.03
CA THR A 164 25.54 12.33 7.11
C THR A 164 26.91 12.73 6.59
N GLN A 165 27.53 13.70 7.25
CA GLN A 165 28.81 14.28 6.91
C GLN A 165 29.82 14.06 8.01
N THR A 166 31.08 13.91 7.62
CA THR A 166 32.21 14.06 8.52
C THR A 166 32.80 15.47 8.33
N ILE A 167 32.77 16.25 9.37
CA ILE A 167 33.41 17.57 9.45
C ILE A 167 34.77 17.40 10.13
N SER A 168 35.82 17.87 9.48
CA SER A 168 37.18 17.76 10.00
C SER A 168 37.89 19.09 9.97
N ASP A 169 38.54 19.43 11.05
CA ASP A 169 39.55 20.49 11.16
C ASP A 169 40.94 19.88 11.45
N SER A 170 41.93 20.71 11.81
CA SER A 170 43.28 20.26 12.10
C SER A 170 43.40 19.37 13.35
N THR A 171 42.37 19.34 14.21
CA THR A 171 42.45 18.72 15.55
C THR A 171 41.31 17.72 15.80
N LYS A 172 40.18 17.88 15.13
CA LYS A 172 38.95 17.18 15.46
C LYS A 172 38.24 16.66 14.19
N LYS A 173 37.54 15.53 14.38
CA LYS A 173 36.72 14.91 13.36
C LYS A 173 35.38 14.54 13.97
N ASP A 174 34.30 15.17 13.53
CA ASP A 174 32.96 14.97 14.03
C ASP A 174 32.04 14.46 12.92
N SER A 175 31.05 13.63 13.27
CA SER A 175 29.99 13.21 12.38
C SER A 175 28.71 13.98 12.70
N ILE A 176 28.12 14.62 11.70
CA ILE A 176 26.85 15.33 11.82
C ILE A 176 25.85 14.81 10.79
N SER A 177 24.58 14.87 11.13
CA SER A 177 23.50 14.51 10.21
C SER A 177 22.42 15.58 10.19
N GLY A 178 21.90 15.90 9.02
CA GLY A 178 20.79 16.83 8.82
C GLY A 178 19.82 16.29 7.79
N SER A 179 18.55 16.64 7.93
CA SER A 179 17.51 16.28 6.97
C SER A 179 17.00 17.51 6.25
N TYR A 180 16.81 17.36 4.95
CA TYR A 180 16.51 18.44 4.03
C TYR A 180 15.52 17.96 2.96
N GLU A 181 14.85 18.91 2.34
CA GLU A 181 14.06 18.74 1.11
C GLU A 181 14.63 19.59 -0.01
N THR A 182 14.48 19.15 -1.24
CA THR A 182 14.90 19.87 -2.44
C THR A 182 13.91 19.60 -3.57
N ALA A 183 13.80 20.50 -4.54
CA ALA A 183 12.97 20.28 -5.72
C ALA A 183 13.82 20.04 -6.95
N VAL A 184 13.35 19.11 -7.80
CA VAL A 184 13.98 18.71 -9.06
C VAL A 184 12.99 18.85 -10.18
N HIS A 185 13.40 19.47 -11.28
CA HIS A 185 12.69 19.40 -12.55
C HIS A 185 13.35 18.36 -13.46
N LYS A 186 12.54 17.47 -14.04
CA LYS A 186 12.95 16.47 -15.04
C LYS A 186 12.18 16.77 -16.32
N ASP A 187 12.88 17.10 -17.38
CA ASP A 187 12.22 17.34 -18.67
C ASP A 187 11.86 16.06 -19.43
N SER A 188 11.21 16.20 -20.58
CA SER A 188 10.77 15.07 -21.40
C SER A 188 11.91 14.26 -22.04
N SER A 189 13.14 14.81 -22.12
CA SER A 189 14.34 14.09 -22.55
C SER A 189 14.98 13.27 -21.42
N GLY A 190 14.55 13.53 -20.17
CA GLY A 190 15.07 12.89 -18.96
C GLY A 190 16.21 13.69 -18.32
N ASP A 191 16.55 14.87 -18.86
CA ASP A 191 17.53 15.78 -18.25
C ASP A 191 16.93 16.40 -16.99
N MET A 192 17.76 16.63 -15.97
CA MET A 192 17.31 17.06 -14.66
C MET A 192 18.08 18.27 -14.16
N VAL A 193 17.40 19.12 -13.37
CA VAL A 193 18.00 20.28 -12.71
C VAL A 193 17.36 20.50 -11.33
N ILE A 194 18.17 20.92 -10.36
CA ILE A 194 17.69 21.35 -9.05
C ILE A 194 17.08 22.74 -9.19
N THR A 195 15.83 22.88 -8.77
CA THR A 195 15.05 24.13 -8.82
C THR A 195 14.86 24.78 -7.46
N GLN A 196 15.18 24.07 -6.37
CA GLN A 196 15.17 24.59 -4.99
C GLN A 196 16.41 24.10 -4.25
N THR A 197 17.12 25.00 -3.55
CA THR A 197 18.23 24.60 -2.68
C THR A 197 17.73 23.76 -1.50
N PRO A 198 18.60 22.91 -0.91
CA PRO A 198 18.22 22.12 0.27
C PRO A 198 17.68 22.99 1.40
N THR A 199 16.42 22.76 1.75
CA THR A 199 15.68 23.41 2.84
C THR A 199 15.60 22.48 4.02
N ILE A 200 15.80 22.98 5.23
CA ILE A 200 15.77 22.17 6.46
C ILE A 200 14.34 21.61 6.65
N THR A 201 14.24 20.29 6.78
CA THR A 201 12.96 19.60 7.05
C THR A 201 13.13 18.45 8.04
N ALA A 202 12.03 17.83 8.45
CA ALA A 202 12.04 16.67 9.32
C ALA A 202 12.06 15.38 8.49
N LYS A 203 12.91 14.42 8.85
CA LYS A 203 12.82 13.07 8.31
C LYS A 203 11.56 12.36 8.83
N PRO A 204 11.01 11.38 8.10
CA PRO A 204 9.93 10.54 8.60
C PRO A 204 10.25 9.91 9.96
N GLY A 205 9.29 9.97 10.87
CA GLY A 205 9.39 9.35 12.19
C GLY A 205 9.06 7.85 12.16
N LYS A 206 9.27 7.19 13.29
CA LYS A 206 8.79 5.81 13.46
C LYS A 206 7.25 5.82 13.54
N SER A 207 6.62 4.93 12.78
CA SER A 207 5.16 4.71 12.88
C SER A 207 4.80 4.08 14.23
N ASP A 208 3.67 4.50 14.80
CA ASP A 208 3.04 3.88 15.97
C ASP A 208 2.20 2.65 15.58
N TYR A 209 2.23 2.24 14.32
CA TYR A 209 1.51 1.06 13.87
C TYR A 209 1.98 -0.19 14.61
N ALA A 210 1.02 -0.90 15.21
CA ALA A 210 1.21 -2.21 15.79
C ALA A 210 0.31 -3.21 15.06
N PRO A 211 0.88 -4.24 14.41
CA PRO A 211 0.07 -5.28 13.78
C PRO A 211 -0.76 -6.04 14.81
N GLU A 212 -1.92 -6.50 14.41
CA GLU A 212 -2.74 -7.37 15.25
C GLU A 212 -1.97 -8.65 15.58
N ARG A 213 -1.93 -8.99 16.89
CA ARG A 213 -1.22 -10.19 17.33
C ARG A 213 -2.04 -11.42 16.96
N VAL A 214 -1.41 -12.38 16.31
CA VAL A 214 -2.01 -13.68 16.04
C VAL A 214 -2.09 -14.46 17.35
N GLU A 215 -3.32 -14.78 17.80
CA GLU A 215 -3.56 -15.55 19.03
C GLU A 215 -4.00 -16.99 18.70
N PRO A 216 -3.65 -17.98 19.54
CA PRO A 216 -4.15 -19.35 19.39
C PRO A 216 -5.68 -19.35 19.51
N ASN A 217 -6.36 -20.09 18.64
CA ASN A 217 -7.81 -20.21 18.72
C ASN A 217 -8.31 -21.44 19.51
N GLY A 218 -7.38 -22.19 20.13
CA GLY A 218 -7.69 -23.37 20.96
C GLY A 218 -8.27 -24.57 20.18
N THR A 219 -8.20 -24.56 18.85
CA THR A 219 -8.83 -25.61 18.01
C THR A 219 -7.88 -26.75 17.62
N VAL A 220 -6.59 -26.63 17.92
CA VAL A 220 -5.57 -27.67 17.71
C VAL A 220 -5.45 -28.48 18.99
N SER A 221 -5.52 -29.82 18.88
CA SER A 221 -5.38 -30.72 20.04
C SER A 221 -3.97 -30.62 20.64
N SER A 222 -3.82 -31.02 21.91
CA SER A 222 -2.49 -31.06 22.55
C SER A 222 -1.54 -32.03 21.88
N ASP A 223 -2.03 -33.15 21.37
CA ASP A 223 -1.22 -34.15 20.67
C ASP A 223 -0.75 -33.61 19.32
N ASP A 224 -1.66 -33.01 18.52
CA ASP A 224 -1.27 -32.36 17.28
C ASP A 224 -0.31 -31.18 17.52
N THR A 225 -0.52 -30.41 18.58
CA THR A 225 0.40 -29.31 18.93
C THR A 225 1.81 -29.83 19.20
N LYS A 226 1.92 -30.92 19.95
CA LYS A 226 3.20 -31.55 20.22
C LYS A 226 3.84 -32.09 18.94
N ASP A 227 3.09 -32.88 18.16
CA ASP A 227 3.57 -33.46 16.92
C ASP A 227 4.04 -32.38 15.90
N ILE A 228 3.28 -31.31 15.76
CA ILE A 228 3.66 -30.17 14.90
C ILE A 228 4.91 -29.47 15.41
N THR A 229 5.02 -29.26 16.73
CA THR A 229 6.19 -28.63 17.32
C THR A 229 7.46 -29.48 17.08
N ASP A 230 7.37 -30.79 17.30
CA ASP A 230 8.48 -31.73 17.05
C ASP A 230 8.85 -31.77 15.55
N PHE A 231 7.86 -31.77 14.67
CA PHE A 231 8.04 -31.68 13.22
C PHE A 231 8.76 -30.38 12.83
N LEU A 232 8.32 -29.22 13.31
CA LEU A 232 8.91 -27.91 13.00
C LEU A 232 10.35 -27.80 13.54
N ASN A 233 10.61 -28.30 14.74
CA ASN A 233 11.98 -28.36 15.29
C ASN A 233 12.90 -29.16 14.36
N THR A 234 12.46 -30.34 13.91
CA THR A 234 13.23 -31.19 13.01
C THR A 234 13.44 -30.52 11.65
N PHE A 235 12.39 -29.94 11.10
CA PHE A 235 12.44 -29.24 9.82
C PHE A 235 13.42 -28.06 9.85
N PHE A 236 13.27 -27.15 10.82
CA PHE A 236 14.09 -25.94 10.87
C PHE A 236 15.56 -26.23 11.27
N ALA A 237 15.81 -27.34 11.95
CA ALA A 237 17.19 -27.81 12.18
C ALA A 237 17.87 -28.25 10.88
N LEU A 238 17.12 -28.83 9.95
CA LEU A 238 17.63 -29.28 8.65
C LEU A 238 17.65 -28.16 7.61
N TYR A 239 16.68 -27.26 7.62
CA TYR A 239 16.38 -26.32 6.54
C TYR A 239 17.55 -25.47 6.04
N PRO A 240 18.48 -24.95 6.89
CA PRO A 240 19.61 -24.16 6.42
C PRO A 240 20.54 -24.89 5.44
N THR A 241 20.67 -26.20 5.59
CA THR A 241 21.60 -27.04 4.79
C THR A 241 20.90 -28.02 3.88
N ALA A 242 19.57 -28.12 3.97
CA ALA A 242 18.79 -29.11 3.25
C ALA A 242 18.97 -29.04 1.73
N THR A 243 19.07 -30.17 1.11
CA THR A 243 18.95 -30.33 -0.35
C THR A 243 17.47 -30.36 -0.76
N GLU A 244 17.19 -30.06 -2.01
CA GLU A 244 15.83 -30.14 -2.58
C GLU A 244 15.19 -31.54 -2.33
N LYS A 245 15.97 -32.60 -2.50
CA LYS A 245 15.52 -33.97 -2.28
C LYS A 245 15.13 -34.23 -0.83
N GLU A 246 15.87 -33.71 0.14
CA GLU A 246 15.55 -33.83 1.55
C GLU A 246 14.28 -33.05 1.91
N LEU A 247 14.11 -31.86 1.33
CA LEU A 247 12.92 -31.05 1.56
C LEU A 247 11.63 -31.72 1.09
N THR A 248 11.65 -32.61 0.08
CA THR A 248 10.44 -33.30 -0.40
C THR A 248 9.77 -34.17 0.66
N TYR A 249 10.48 -34.54 1.72
CA TYR A 249 9.89 -35.28 2.87
C TYR A 249 9.06 -34.36 3.76
N TYR A 250 9.39 -33.07 3.82
CA TYR A 250 8.80 -32.08 4.73
C TYR A 250 7.88 -31.07 4.03
N VAL A 251 8.09 -30.84 2.75
CA VAL A 251 7.41 -29.77 1.98
C VAL A 251 6.70 -30.39 0.78
N SER A 252 5.52 -29.92 0.47
CA SER A 252 4.78 -30.28 -0.74
C SER A 252 4.92 -29.15 -1.76
N GLY A 253 5.36 -29.48 -2.99
CA GLY A 253 5.59 -28.48 -4.03
C GLY A 253 6.76 -27.55 -3.70
N ASP A 254 6.70 -26.31 -4.20
CA ASP A 254 7.76 -25.31 -4.10
C ASP A 254 7.56 -24.30 -2.98
N SER A 255 6.75 -24.63 -1.96
CA SER A 255 6.39 -23.69 -0.87
C SER A 255 7.59 -23.20 -0.07
N MET A 256 8.62 -24.02 0.08
CA MET A 256 9.87 -23.65 0.76
C MET A 256 11.08 -24.21 -0.01
N PRO A 257 11.69 -23.44 -0.90
CA PRO A 257 12.87 -23.87 -1.64
C PRO A 257 14.11 -23.95 -0.73
N PRO A 258 15.15 -24.71 -1.10
CA PRO A 258 16.41 -24.80 -0.35
C PRO A 258 17.14 -23.47 -0.33
N ILE A 259 17.56 -23.02 0.86
CA ILE A 259 18.25 -21.74 1.06
C ILE A 259 19.78 -21.84 1.01
N LYS A 260 20.34 -23.03 1.28
CA LYS A 260 21.80 -23.32 1.22
C LYS A 260 22.67 -22.35 2.04
N CYS A 261 22.27 -22.10 3.29
CA CYS A 261 22.94 -21.18 4.21
C CYS A 261 23.61 -21.96 5.35
N ALA A 262 24.78 -22.56 5.10
CA ALA A 262 25.48 -23.43 6.05
C ALA A 262 25.98 -22.70 7.32
N ASP A 263 26.09 -21.38 7.30
CA ASP A 263 26.54 -20.57 8.44
C ASP A 263 25.50 -20.44 9.56
N TYR A 264 24.24 -20.84 9.29
CA TYR A 264 23.14 -20.77 10.26
C TYR A 264 22.92 -22.11 10.94
N THR A 265 22.95 -22.09 12.27
CA THR A 265 22.62 -23.25 13.10
C THR A 265 21.33 -23.00 13.87
N PHE A 266 20.36 -23.90 13.73
CA PHE A 266 19.08 -23.82 14.45
C PHE A 266 19.31 -23.86 15.97
N THR A 267 18.64 -22.97 16.70
CA THR A 267 18.71 -22.89 18.14
C THR A 267 17.39 -23.31 18.79
N GLN A 268 16.30 -22.66 18.42
CA GLN A 268 14.97 -22.96 19.00
C GLN A 268 13.83 -22.32 18.19
N LEU A 269 12.61 -22.83 18.45
CA LEU A 269 11.37 -22.16 18.07
C LEU A 269 10.92 -21.21 19.18
N LYS A 270 10.42 -20.04 18.79
CA LYS A 270 9.79 -19.05 19.66
C LYS A 270 8.40 -18.68 19.14
N ASN A 271 7.52 -18.29 20.07
CA ASN A 271 6.21 -17.72 19.73
C ASN A 271 5.41 -18.55 18.73
N THR A 272 5.42 -19.88 18.90
CA THR A 272 4.64 -20.77 18.04
C THR A 272 3.16 -20.63 18.31
N VAL A 273 2.38 -20.20 17.32
CA VAL A 273 0.93 -20.09 17.36
C VAL A 273 0.35 -21.01 16.30
N LEU A 274 -0.50 -21.95 16.73
CA LEU A 274 -1.17 -22.90 15.87
C LEU A 274 -2.67 -22.63 15.82
N ARG A 275 -3.24 -22.59 14.62
CA ARG A 275 -4.66 -22.33 14.38
C ARG A 275 -5.19 -23.35 13.37
N LYS A 276 -6.23 -24.09 13.70
CA LYS A 276 -6.88 -25.01 12.76
C LYS A 276 -7.63 -24.22 11.69
N ASP A 277 -7.44 -24.61 10.43
CA ASP A 277 -8.10 -24.04 9.25
C ASP A 277 -8.57 -25.20 8.36
N GLY A 278 -9.81 -25.66 8.60
CA GLY A 278 -10.38 -26.85 7.97
C GLY A 278 -9.57 -28.12 8.29
N GLU A 279 -9.01 -28.77 7.27
CA GLU A 279 -8.12 -29.93 7.41
C GLU A 279 -6.66 -29.57 7.61
N SER A 280 -6.31 -28.30 7.55
CA SER A 280 -4.95 -27.78 7.69
C SER A 280 -4.77 -27.09 9.03
N VAL A 281 -3.53 -26.82 9.40
CA VAL A 281 -3.15 -26.00 10.56
C VAL A 281 -2.26 -24.86 10.04
N LYS A 282 -2.64 -23.63 10.31
CA LYS A 282 -1.77 -22.46 10.13
C LYS A 282 -0.86 -22.34 11.34
N ALA A 283 0.44 -22.31 11.07
CA ALA A 283 1.47 -22.13 12.08
C ALA A 283 2.20 -20.82 11.84
N THR A 284 2.12 -19.90 12.81
CA THR A 284 2.97 -18.73 12.87
C THR A 284 4.07 -19.02 13.87
N VAL A 285 5.32 -18.93 13.44
CA VAL A 285 6.47 -19.33 14.25
C VAL A 285 7.65 -18.39 14.04
N SER A 286 8.35 -18.05 15.14
CA SER A 286 9.65 -17.38 15.10
C SER A 286 10.74 -18.44 15.33
N VAL A 287 11.71 -18.47 14.43
CA VAL A 287 12.82 -19.44 14.45
C VAL A 287 14.11 -18.71 14.78
N GLU A 288 14.82 -19.15 15.79
CA GLU A 288 16.14 -18.64 16.12
C GLU A 288 17.25 -19.47 15.48
N TYR A 289 18.16 -18.78 14.82
CA TYR A 289 19.39 -19.32 14.29
C TYR A 289 20.60 -18.58 14.86
N ALA A 290 21.64 -19.31 15.20
CA ALA A 290 22.94 -18.73 15.46
C ALA A 290 23.70 -18.59 14.14
N ASP A 291 24.17 -17.38 13.82
CA ASP A 291 25.01 -17.08 12.67
C ASP A 291 26.48 -17.23 13.07
N ALA A 292 27.17 -18.22 12.51
CA ALA A 292 28.56 -18.51 12.82
C ALA A 292 29.51 -17.39 12.36
N ALA A 293 29.19 -16.69 11.28
CA ALA A 293 30.05 -15.65 10.72
C ALA A 293 30.01 -14.36 11.52
N THR A 294 28.82 -13.91 11.95
CA THR A 294 28.61 -12.64 12.66
C THR A 294 28.48 -12.79 14.17
N GLN A 295 28.30 -14.02 14.66
CA GLN A 295 27.95 -14.35 16.06
C GLN A 295 26.62 -13.72 16.52
N MET A 296 25.78 -13.30 15.59
CA MET A 296 24.46 -12.74 15.85
C MET A 296 23.42 -13.87 15.94
N THR A 297 22.40 -13.65 16.77
CA THR A 297 21.18 -14.46 16.72
C THR A 297 20.22 -13.89 15.70
N GLN A 298 19.98 -14.63 14.62
CA GLN A 298 19.01 -14.28 13.60
C GLN A 298 17.64 -14.86 13.98
N ILE A 299 16.61 -14.00 14.06
CA ILE A 299 15.23 -14.41 14.26
C ILE A 299 14.51 -14.29 12.91
N SER A 300 13.98 -15.41 12.43
CA SER A 300 13.19 -15.49 11.21
C SER A 300 11.76 -15.85 11.54
N GLN A 301 10.79 -15.16 10.93
CA GLN A 301 9.36 -15.39 11.14
C GLN A 301 8.78 -16.10 9.92
N PHE A 302 7.96 -17.12 10.18
CA PHE A 302 7.30 -17.90 9.14
C PHE A 302 5.82 -18.03 9.43
N GLU A 303 5.04 -17.93 8.37
CA GLU A 303 3.62 -18.30 8.34
C GLU A 303 3.49 -19.51 7.43
N LEU A 304 3.14 -20.66 7.99
CA LEU A 304 3.13 -21.93 7.30
C LEU A 304 1.74 -22.53 7.34
N THR A 305 1.37 -23.20 6.26
CA THR A 305 0.20 -24.06 6.21
C THR A 305 0.67 -25.52 6.29
N LEU A 306 0.22 -26.21 7.32
CA LEU A 306 0.59 -27.60 7.60
C LEU A 306 -0.62 -28.53 7.35
N LYS A 307 -0.36 -29.69 6.74
CA LYS A 307 -1.37 -30.72 6.52
C LYS A 307 -0.78 -32.10 6.78
N LYS A 308 -1.58 -33.04 7.31
CA LYS A 308 -1.21 -34.47 7.37
C LYS A 308 -1.36 -35.10 5.99
N VAL A 309 -0.27 -35.62 5.45
CA VAL A 309 -0.20 -36.37 4.19
C VAL A 309 0.36 -37.74 4.53
N ASP A 310 -0.40 -38.80 4.25
CA ASP A 310 -0.01 -40.19 4.59
C ASP A 310 0.40 -40.38 6.06
N GLY A 311 -0.32 -39.69 6.96
CA GLY A 311 -0.09 -39.74 8.42
C GLY A 311 1.02 -38.84 8.95
N ASN A 312 1.80 -38.17 8.09
CA ASN A 312 2.90 -37.29 8.46
C ASN A 312 2.55 -35.81 8.18
N TRP A 313 3.02 -34.91 9.05
CA TRP A 313 2.89 -33.48 8.81
C TRP A 313 3.77 -33.06 7.64
N LYS A 314 3.23 -32.19 6.78
CA LYS A 314 3.96 -31.51 5.70
C LYS A 314 3.57 -30.04 5.62
N ILE A 315 4.52 -29.22 5.20
CA ILE A 315 4.30 -27.83 4.82
C ILE A 315 3.71 -27.83 3.41
N VAL A 316 2.56 -27.18 3.22
CA VAL A 316 1.84 -27.14 1.94
C VAL A 316 1.64 -25.70 1.42
N GLY A 317 2.06 -24.68 2.19
CA GLY A 317 1.98 -23.26 1.84
C GLY A 317 2.53 -22.39 2.93
#